data_571878b469e756536118a78860c3f314
#
_entry.id   571878b469e756536118a78860c3f314
#
_cell.length_a   1.000
_cell.length_b   1.000
_cell.length_c   1.000
_cell.angle_alpha   90.00
_cell.angle_beta   90.00
_cell.angle_gamma   90.00
#
_symmetry.space_group_name_H-M   'P 1'
#
loop_
_entity.id
_entity.type
_entity.pdbx_description
1 polymer ?
#
loop_
_entity_poly.entity_id
_entity_poly.type
_entity_poly.pdbx_seq_one_letter_code
_entity_poly.pdbx_strand_id
1 'polypeptide(L)'
;GDEPDFDFAENISLALAVCEDLGVSRETALAGMAHYKRDPYALALYKMGQGIFVNAVSVNDSDSTCIVWEDLQKKLGEKAGKLILIVCNRADRGSRTRDMLTVCERLAPAEVWLAGSHKDYMTAKLHRFLPDCAVRSFSQADDMPLNDTAPGTVLFAVGNLYGAGRKLIARV
;
A
#
# COMPACT_ATOMS: atom_id res chain seq x y z
N GLY A 1 -11.50 10.23 -15.05
CA GLY A 1 -10.18 9.66 -15.24
C GLY A 1 -10.21 8.20 -14.91
N ASP A 2 -9.59 7.37 -15.75
CA ASP A 2 -9.52 5.92 -15.58
C ASP A 2 -8.62 5.58 -14.40
N GLU A 3 -9.17 5.59 -13.18
CA GLU A 3 -8.51 4.97 -12.04
C GLU A 3 -8.57 3.45 -12.26
N PRO A 4 -7.43 2.75 -12.14
CA PRO A 4 -7.44 1.30 -12.26
C PRO A 4 -8.32 0.73 -11.16
N ASP A 5 -9.30 -0.06 -11.59
CA ASP A 5 -10.23 -0.73 -10.70
C ASP A 5 -9.49 -1.85 -9.95
N PHE A 6 -9.40 -1.72 -8.63
CA PHE A 6 -8.81 -2.70 -7.71
C PHE A 6 -9.89 -3.48 -6.97
N ASP A 7 -10.99 -3.77 -7.64
CA ASP A 7 -11.99 -4.66 -7.08
C ASP A 7 -11.45 -6.10 -7.10
N PHE A 8 -11.18 -6.61 -5.91
CA PHE A 8 -10.75 -7.99 -5.74
C PHE A 8 -11.91 -8.93 -6.07
N ALA A 9 -11.82 -9.66 -7.17
CA ALA A 9 -12.87 -10.57 -7.64
C ALA A 9 -13.31 -11.58 -6.56
N GLU A 10 -12.38 -11.99 -5.70
CA GLU A 10 -12.67 -12.88 -4.57
C GLU A 10 -13.57 -12.21 -3.52
N ASN A 11 -13.36 -10.93 -3.21
CA ASN A 11 -14.22 -10.19 -2.28
C ASN A 11 -15.64 -10.02 -2.82
N ILE A 12 -15.76 -9.73 -4.11
CA ILE A 12 -17.05 -9.65 -4.79
C ILE A 12 -17.74 -11.02 -4.76
N SER A 13 -17.03 -12.09 -5.09
CA SER A 13 -17.55 -13.45 -5.09
C SER A 13 -18.02 -13.88 -3.70
N LEU A 14 -17.25 -13.58 -2.66
CA LEU A 14 -17.62 -13.87 -1.27
C LEU A 14 -18.86 -13.08 -0.84
N ALA A 15 -18.91 -11.79 -1.15
CA ALA A 15 -20.06 -10.95 -0.83
C ALA A 15 -21.33 -11.42 -1.54
N LEU A 16 -21.23 -11.85 -2.81
CA LEU A 16 -22.34 -12.43 -3.56
C LEU A 16 -22.83 -13.74 -2.93
N ALA A 17 -21.92 -14.64 -2.54
CA ALA A 17 -22.28 -15.88 -1.89
C ALA A 17 -23.04 -15.64 -0.58
N VAL A 18 -22.60 -14.68 0.24
CA VAL A 18 -23.32 -14.29 1.48
C VAL A 18 -24.69 -13.69 1.17
N CYS A 19 -24.81 -12.84 0.15
CA CYS A 19 -26.09 -12.28 -0.26
C CYS A 19 -27.07 -13.37 -0.72
N GLU A 20 -26.62 -14.33 -1.52
CA GLU A 20 -27.43 -15.45 -2.01
C GLU A 20 -27.90 -16.35 -0.86
N ASP A 21 -27.02 -16.62 0.12
CA ASP A 21 -27.35 -17.40 1.33
C ASP A 21 -28.41 -16.70 2.20
N LEU A 22 -28.42 -15.37 2.21
CA LEU A 22 -29.43 -14.54 2.88
C LEU A 22 -30.71 -14.32 2.04
N GLY A 23 -30.83 -14.94 0.88
CA GLY A 23 -32.00 -14.85 0.00
C GLY A 23 -32.04 -13.60 -0.87
N VAL A 24 -30.94 -12.85 -0.98
CA VAL A 24 -30.81 -11.71 -1.90
C VAL A 24 -30.35 -12.23 -3.25
N SER A 25 -31.07 -11.91 -4.32
CA SER A 25 -30.70 -12.36 -5.66
C SER A 25 -29.34 -11.73 -6.09
N ARG A 26 -28.58 -12.49 -6.86
CA ARG A 26 -27.30 -12.02 -7.43
C ARG A 26 -27.42 -10.67 -8.16
N GLU A 27 -28.51 -10.50 -8.92
CA GLU A 27 -28.79 -9.26 -9.64
C GLU A 27 -28.98 -8.08 -8.70
N THR A 28 -29.76 -8.24 -7.62
CA THR A 28 -29.97 -7.22 -6.59
C THR A 28 -28.67 -6.90 -5.87
N ALA A 29 -27.87 -7.90 -5.54
CA ALA A 29 -26.59 -7.72 -4.87
C ALA A 29 -25.60 -6.93 -5.76
N LEU A 30 -25.47 -7.29 -7.04
CA LEU A 30 -24.62 -6.56 -7.99
C LEU A 30 -25.09 -5.11 -8.18
N ALA A 31 -26.39 -4.86 -8.29
CA ALA A 31 -26.93 -3.51 -8.37
C ALA A 31 -26.61 -2.69 -7.11
N GLY A 32 -26.65 -3.30 -5.93
CA GLY A 32 -26.22 -2.68 -4.67
C GLY A 32 -24.74 -2.34 -4.66
N MET A 33 -23.90 -3.25 -5.11
CA MET A 33 -22.44 -3.05 -5.19
C MET A 33 -22.07 -1.92 -6.14
N ALA A 34 -22.79 -1.71 -7.23
CA ALA A 34 -22.57 -0.60 -8.16
C ALA A 34 -22.74 0.80 -7.51
N HIS A 35 -23.43 0.87 -6.37
CA HIS A 35 -23.63 2.11 -5.61
C HIS A 35 -22.70 2.21 -4.38
N TYR A 36 -21.76 1.28 -4.23
CA TYR A 36 -20.81 1.29 -3.13
C TYR A 36 -19.93 2.54 -3.16
N LYS A 37 -19.86 3.23 -2.04
CA LYS A 37 -18.93 4.33 -1.87
C LYS A 37 -17.62 3.76 -1.34
N ARG A 38 -16.56 3.89 -2.14
CA ARG A 38 -15.25 3.41 -1.79
C ARG A 38 -14.77 4.06 -0.49
N ASP A 39 -14.18 3.24 0.39
CA ASP A 39 -13.48 3.74 1.57
C ASP A 39 -12.33 4.64 1.10
N PRO A 40 -12.21 5.89 1.60
CA PRO A 40 -11.13 6.80 1.22
C PRO A 40 -9.74 6.26 1.57
N TYR A 41 -9.66 5.25 2.41
CA TYR A 41 -8.42 4.56 2.77
C TYR A 41 -8.20 3.24 2.02
N ALA A 42 -9.11 2.86 1.14
CA ALA A 42 -8.92 1.69 0.28
C ALA A 42 -7.72 1.87 -0.66
N LEU A 43 -7.25 0.75 -1.21
CA LEU A 43 -6.19 0.74 -2.21
C LEU A 43 -6.54 1.67 -3.38
N ALA A 44 -5.72 2.69 -3.61
CA ALA A 44 -5.93 3.69 -4.65
C ALA A 44 -4.59 4.20 -5.21
N LEU A 45 -4.63 4.68 -6.45
CA LEU A 45 -3.49 5.28 -7.13
C LEU A 45 -3.72 6.77 -7.31
N TYR A 46 -2.67 7.54 -7.09
CA TYR A 46 -2.66 8.98 -7.28
C TYR A 46 -1.43 9.40 -8.08
N LYS A 47 -1.59 10.37 -8.95
CA LYS A 47 -0.44 11.02 -9.58
C LYS A 47 0.25 11.90 -8.54
N MET A 48 1.56 11.70 -8.32
CA MET A 48 2.33 12.45 -7.34
C MET A 48 3.66 12.92 -7.94
N GLY A 49 3.80 14.22 -8.12
CA GLY A 49 4.93 14.77 -8.88
C GLY A 49 4.95 14.21 -10.31
N GLN A 50 6.07 13.56 -10.68
CA GLN A 50 6.20 12.85 -11.96
C GLN A 50 6.03 11.32 -11.82
N GLY A 51 5.75 10.84 -10.61
CA GLY A 51 5.54 9.43 -10.27
C GLY A 51 4.09 9.10 -9.95
N ILE A 52 3.93 7.93 -9.34
CA ILE A 52 2.64 7.38 -8.91
C ILE A 52 2.74 7.10 -7.41
N PHE A 53 1.78 7.56 -6.64
CA PHE A 53 1.59 7.16 -5.26
C PHE A 53 0.51 6.10 -5.16
N VAL A 54 0.80 5.02 -4.49
CA VAL A 54 -0.13 3.92 -4.23
C VAL A 54 -0.45 3.88 -2.75
N ASN A 55 -1.71 4.14 -2.42
CA ASN A 55 -2.22 3.98 -1.06
C ASN A 55 -2.58 2.51 -0.82
N ALA A 56 -1.76 1.79 -0.09
CA ALA A 56 -2.01 0.43 0.38
C ALA A 56 -1.83 0.29 1.90
N VAL A 57 -1.99 1.38 2.66
CA VAL A 57 -1.80 1.40 4.12
C VAL A 57 -2.83 0.57 4.90
N SER A 58 -3.91 0.14 4.26
CA SER A 58 -4.89 -0.80 4.81
C SER A 58 -4.49 -2.26 4.57
N VAL A 59 -3.61 -2.53 3.62
CA VAL A 59 -3.02 -3.86 3.37
C VAL A 59 -1.87 -4.05 4.34
N ASN A 60 -1.99 -4.99 5.26
CA ASN A 60 -1.15 -4.98 6.47
C ASN A 60 -0.49 -6.33 6.82
N ASP A 61 -0.58 -7.29 5.94
CA ASP A 61 0.18 -8.55 5.98
C ASP A 61 1.11 -8.68 4.78
N SER A 62 2.13 -9.54 4.91
CA SER A 62 3.17 -9.66 3.89
C SER A 62 2.66 -10.24 2.58
N ASP A 63 1.77 -11.23 2.62
CA ASP A 63 1.32 -11.94 1.42
C ASP A 63 0.38 -11.07 0.60
N SER A 64 -0.64 -10.50 1.22
CA SER A 64 -1.55 -9.56 0.54
C SER A 64 -0.80 -8.37 -0.05
N THR A 65 0.21 -7.83 0.66
CA THR A 65 1.01 -6.70 0.17
C THR A 65 1.80 -7.08 -1.08
N CYS A 66 2.39 -8.28 -1.11
CA CYS A 66 3.13 -8.75 -2.28
C CYS A 66 2.22 -9.04 -3.47
N ILE A 67 1.04 -9.63 -3.25
CA ILE A 67 0.03 -9.85 -4.30
C ILE A 67 -0.41 -8.52 -4.92
N VAL A 68 -0.70 -7.52 -4.09
CA VAL A 68 -1.05 -6.17 -4.56
C VAL A 68 0.08 -5.57 -5.40
N TRP A 69 1.33 -5.73 -4.98
CA TRP A 69 2.47 -5.23 -5.75
C TRP A 69 2.63 -5.94 -7.10
N GLU A 70 2.51 -7.26 -7.13
CA GLU A 70 2.56 -8.05 -8.38
C GLU A 70 1.48 -7.62 -9.38
N ASP A 71 0.27 -7.37 -8.91
CA ASP A 71 -0.83 -6.90 -9.76
C ASP A 71 -0.61 -5.47 -10.23
N LEU A 72 -0.06 -4.61 -9.38
CA LEU A 72 0.36 -3.26 -9.76
C LEU A 72 1.42 -3.29 -10.86
N GLN A 73 2.44 -4.11 -10.72
CA GLN A 73 3.49 -4.26 -11.74
C GLN A 73 2.91 -4.68 -13.10
N LYS A 74 1.99 -5.64 -13.11
CA LYS A 74 1.30 -6.05 -14.35
C LYS A 74 0.50 -4.91 -14.97
N LYS A 75 -0.23 -4.13 -14.17
CA LYS A 75 -1.06 -3.00 -14.62
C LYS A 75 -0.23 -1.79 -15.09
N LEU A 76 0.85 -1.48 -14.39
CA LEU A 76 1.71 -0.34 -14.71
C LEU A 76 2.70 -0.64 -15.84
N GLY A 77 3.10 -1.92 -16.00
CA GLY A 77 4.08 -2.32 -17.01
C GLY A 77 5.38 -1.52 -16.90
N GLU A 78 5.87 -0.99 -18.00
CA GLU A 78 7.11 -0.19 -18.07
C GLU A 78 7.06 1.12 -17.28
N LYS A 79 5.87 1.58 -16.84
CA LYS A 79 5.73 2.76 -15.99
C LYS A 79 6.18 2.54 -14.55
N ALA A 80 6.30 1.28 -14.13
CA ALA A 80 6.82 0.89 -12.82
C ALA A 80 8.35 0.72 -12.87
N GLY A 81 9.10 1.82 -12.82
CA GLY A 81 10.56 1.78 -12.84
C GLY A 81 11.14 1.65 -11.43
N LYS A 82 11.26 2.74 -10.68
CA LYS A 82 11.84 2.75 -9.34
C LYS A 82 10.76 2.54 -8.27
N LEU A 83 10.90 1.49 -7.45
CA LEU A 83 10.06 1.28 -6.26
C LEU A 83 10.66 1.99 -5.05
N ILE A 84 9.89 2.87 -4.42
CA ILE A 84 10.11 3.41 -3.08
C ILE A 84 9.00 2.88 -2.18
N LEU A 85 9.36 2.05 -1.20
CA LEU A 85 8.41 1.50 -0.25
C LEU A 85 8.28 2.43 0.96
N ILE A 86 7.09 2.96 1.21
CA ILE A 86 6.80 3.81 2.38
C ILE A 86 6.16 2.95 3.45
N VAL A 87 6.85 2.72 4.56
CA VAL A 87 6.37 1.87 5.66
C VAL A 87 5.93 2.71 6.84
N CYS A 88 4.64 2.61 7.17
CA CYS A 88 4.02 3.27 8.31
C CYS A 88 3.85 2.29 9.48
N ASN A 89 4.67 2.41 10.52
CA ASN A 89 4.67 1.53 11.69
C ASN A 89 3.96 2.12 12.89
N ARG A 90 3.42 1.24 13.75
CA ARG A 90 2.84 1.58 15.06
C ARG A 90 3.58 0.84 16.18
N ALA A 91 3.68 1.50 17.35
CA ALA A 91 4.36 0.95 18.51
C ALA A 91 3.70 -0.34 19.05
N ASP A 92 2.37 -0.39 19.00
CA ASP A 92 1.55 -1.50 19.50
C ASP A 92 1.37 -2.66 18.51
N ARG A 93 2.02 -2.61 17.35
CA ARG A 93 1.87 -3.58 16.26
C ARG A 93 3.20 -4.19 15.81
N GLY A 94 3.99 -4.69 16.75
CA GLY A 94 5.31 -5.26 16.48
C GLY A 94 5.31 -6.46 15.52
N SER A 95 4.25 -7.27 15.45
CA SER A 95 4.10 -8.33 14.45
C SER A 95 4.08 -7.75 13.04
N ARG A 96 3.29 -6.72 12.79
CA ARG A 96 3.22 -6.05 11.49
C ARG A 96 4.55 -5.41 11.06
N THR A 97 5.34 -4.93 12.02
CA THR A 97 6.70 -4.46 11.70
C THR A 97 7.55 -5.58 11.13
N ARG A 98 7.41 -6.82 11.64
CA ARG A 98 8.10 -8.00 11.06
C ARG A 98 7.55 -8.36 9.67
N ASP A 99 6.24 -8.30 9.48
CA ASP A 99 5.62 -8.52 8.17
C ASP A 99 6.15 -7.52 7.15
N MET A 100 6.29 -6.24 7.51
CA MET A 100 6.86 -5.22 6.64
C MET A 100 8.35 -5.44 6.32
N LEU A 101 9.13 -6.02 7.23
CA LEU A 101 10.50 -6.45 6.91
C LEU A 101 10.50 -7.57 5.86
N THR A 102 9.59 -8.54 5.97
CA THR A 102 9.40 -9.58 4.95
C THR A 102 8.99 -9.00 3.60
N VAL A 103 8.10 -7.98 3.60
CA VAL A 103 7.74 -7.24 2.37
C VAL A 103 8.96 -6.58 1.75
N CYS A 104 9.78 -5.87 2.54
CA CYS A 104 11.01 -5.26 2.05
C CYS A 104 11.97 -6.29 1.42
N GLU A 105 12.13 -7.45 2.06
CA GLU A 105 12.97 -8.53 1.56
C GLU A 105 12.46 -9.12 0.23
N ARG A 106 11.16 -9.36 0.13
CA ARG A 106 10.53 -9.95 -1.08
C ARG A 106 10.47 -8.98 -2.26
N LEU A 107 10.19 -7.72 -1.99
CA LEU A 107 10.04 -6.69 -3.02
C LEU A 107 11.37 -6.05 -3.44
N ALA A 108 12.40 -6.15 -2.60
CA ALA A 108 13.72 -5.56 -2.81
C ALA A 108 13.65 -4.12 -3.38
N PRO A 109 12.97 -3.18 -2.70
CA PRO A 109 12.80 -1.84 -3.21
C PRO A 109 14.14 -1.11 -3.34
N ALA A 110 14.22 -0.16 -4.27
CA ALA A 110 15.40 0.70 -4.41
C ALA A 110 15.59 1.60 -3.18
N GLU A 111 14.49 1.96 -2.51
CA GLU A 111 14.51 2.83 -1.34
C GLU A 111 13.36 2.48 -0.38
N VAL A 112 13.59 2.57 0.92
CA VAL A 112 12.58 2.43 1.97
C VAL A 112 12.47 3.72 2.77
N TRP A 113 11.28 4.25 2.87
CA TRP A 113 10.95 5.41 3.71
C TRP A 113 10.18 4.94 4.95
N LEU A 114 10.70 5.26 6.13
CA LEU A 114 10.14 4.81 7.41
C LEU A 114 9.45 5.96 8.14
N ALA A 115 8.19 5.74 8.55
CA ALA A 115 7.43 6.64 9.39
C ALA A 115 6.82 5.92 10.60
N GLY A 116 6.53 6.67 11.66
CA GLY A 116 5.96 6.13 12.89
C GLY A 116 7.00 5.50 13.81
N SER A 117 6.67 4.36 14.40
CA SER A 117 7.49 3.68 15.41
C SER A 117 8.47 2.67 14.79
N HIS A 118 9.38 2.13 15.61
CA HIS A 118 10.33 1.06 15.24
C HIS A 118 11.27 1.37 14.07
N LYS A 119 11.49 2.65 13.74
CA LYS A 119 12.33 3.06 12.62
C LYS A 119 13.77 2.57 12.75
N ASP A 120 14.40 2.77 13.92
CA ASP A 120 15.78 2.38 14.17
C ASP A 120 15.96 0.85 14.06
N TYR A 121 15.00 0.09 14.60
CA TYR A 121 14.99 -1.36 14.48
C TYR A 121 14.90 -1.80 13.00
N MET A 122 13.99 -1.21 12.23
CA MET A 122 13.86 -1.53 10.81
C MET A 122 15.11 -1.12 10.04
N THR A 123 15.65 0.06 10.27
CA THR A 123 16.88 0.55 9.62
C THR A 123 18.03 -0.42 9.84
N ALA A 124 18.25 -0.84 11.10
CA ALA A 124 19.33 -1.79 11.43
C ALA A 124 19.14 -3.15 10.74
N LYS A 125 17.90 -3.63 10.63
CA LYS A 125 17.59 -4.86 9.92
C LYS A 125 17.79 -4.72 8.41
N LEU A 126 17.24 -3.68 7.81
CA LEU A 126 17.34 -3.43 6.37
C LEU A 126 18.79 -3.32 5.91
N HIS A 127 19.64 -2.57 6.60
CA HIS A 127 21.07 -2.48 6.28
C HIS A 127 21.80 -3.82 6.31
N ARG A 128 21.27 -4.80 7.08
CA ARG A 128 21.89 -6.14 7.20
C ARG A 128 21.54 -7.05 6.03
N PHE A 129 20.31 -7.05 5.55
CA PHE A 129 19.87 -8.00 4.51
C PHE A 129 19.51 -7.35 3.16
N LEU A 130 19.39 -6.02 3.10
CA LEU A 130 19.30 -5.24 1.87
C LEU A 130 20.34 -4.11 1.87
N PRO A 131 21.63 -4.41 1.81
CA PRO A 131 22.69 -3.40 1.96
C PRO A 131 22.66 -2.33 0.88
N ASP A 132 22.17 -2.63 -0.30
CA ASP A 132 22.08 -1.70 -1.44
C ASP A 132 20.79 -0.85 -1.42
N CYS A 133 19.86 -1.13 -0.51
CA CYS A 133 18.63 -0.38 -0.37
C CYS A 133 18.87 0.92 0.42
N ALA A 134 18.54 2.06 -0.15
CA ALA A 134 18.58 3.32 0.58
C ALA A 134 17.45 3.37 1.63
N VAL A 135 17.79 3.69 2.88
CA VAL A 135 16.81 3.79 3.97
C VAL A 135 16.76 5.22 4.50
N ARG A 136 15.57 5.81 4.49
CA ARG A 136 15.30 7.14 5.03
C ARG A 136 14.26 7.08 6.13
N SER A 137 14.56 7.69 7.27
CA SER A 137 13.62 7.80 8.40
C SER A 137 13.10 9.23 8.52
N PHE A 138 11.78 9.37 8.66
CA PHE A 138 11.11 10.66 8.79
C PHE A 138 10.51 10.81 10.19
N SER A 139 10.64 11.99 10.77
CA SER A 139 10.05 12.30 12.08
C SER A 139 8.53 12.39 11.96
N GLN A 140 8.06 12.98 10.89
CA GLN A 140 6.64 13.08 10.56
C GLN A 140 6.41 12.69 9.10
N ALA A 141 5.19 12.24 8.77
CA ALA A 141 4.80 11.97 7.40
C ALA A 141 4.84 13.24 6.52
N ASP A 142 4.68 14.41 7.14
CA ASP A 142 4.73 15.72 6.47
C ASP A 142 6.10 16.05 5.88
N ASP A 143 7.17 15.48 6.45
CA ASP A 143 8.55 15.71 6.01
C ASP A 143 8.91 14.88 4.75
N MET A 144 8.04 13.98 4.32
CA MET A 144 8.30 13.13 3.13
C MET A 144 8.18 13.93 1.83
N PRO A 145 9.17 13.87 0.94
CA PRO A 145 9.16 14.63 -0.32
C PRO A 145 8.33 13.91 -1.39
N LEU A 146 7.02 13.78 -1.20
CA LEU A 146 6.14 13.00 -2.08
C LEU A 146 6.11 13.54 -3.52
N ASN A 147 6.28 14.85 -3.71
CA ASN A 147 6.25 15.48 -5.03
C ASN A 147 7.60 15.47 -5.75
N ASP A 148 8.69 15.14 -5.06
CA ASP A 148 10.04 15.12 -5.62
C ASP A 148 10.35 13.74 -6.25
N THR A 149 9.42 13.28 -7.10
CA THR A 149 9.55 11.97 -7.75
C THR A 149 9.97 12.12 -9.21
N ALA A 150 10.93 11.29 -9.63
CA ALA A 150 11.30 11.15 -11.03
C ALA A 150 10.24 10.34 -11.81
N PRO A 151 10.17 10.49 -13.14
CA PRO A 151 9.33 9.63 -13.97
C PRO A 151 9.59 8.13 -13.70
N GLY A 152 8.53 7.34 -13.68
CA GLY A 152 8.62 5.91 -13.40
C GLY A 152 8.81 5.56 -11.93
N THR A 153 8.81 6.53 -11.00
CA THR A 153 8.85 6.24 -9.56
C THR A 153 7.47 5.82 -9.07
N VAL A 154 7.41 4.72 -8.34
CA VAL A 154 6.23 4.28 -7.60
C VAL A 154 6.50 4.41 -6.11
N LEU A 155 5.74 5.29 -5.45
CA LEU A 155 5.68 5.42 -4.00
C LEU A 155 4.60 4.46 -3.49
N PHE A 156 5.00 3.33 -2.93
CA PHE A 156 4.07 2.31 -2.44
C PHE A 156 3.96 2.39 -0.92
N ALA A 157 2.84 2.96 -0.43
CA ALA A 157 2.60 3.16 1.00
C ALA A 157 1.87 1.97 1.62
N VAL A 158 2.49 1.34 2.62
CA VAL A 158 2.04 0.11 3.26
C VAL A 158 2.13 0.20 4.80
N GLY A 159 1.61 -0.80 5.49
CA GLY A 159 1.74 -0.98 6.94
C GLY A 159 0.48 -0.62 7.70
N ASN A 160 0.48 0.44 8.49
CA ASN A 160 -0.66 0.78 9.34
C ASN A 160 -1.30 2.11 8.94
N LEU A 161 -2.61 2.09 8.73
CA LEU A 161 -3.39 3.30 8.46
C LEU A 161 -3.32 4.30 9.61
N TYR A 162 -3.54 3.85 10.85
CA TYR A 162 -3.57 4.77 12.00
C TYR A 162 -2.19 5.30 12.36
N GLY A 163 -2.15 6.56 12.80
CA GLY A 163 -0.90 7.25 13.10
C GLY A 163 -0.26 7.88 11.87
N ALA A 164 0.95 7.46 11.52
CA ALA A 164 1.70 8.03 10.39
C ALA A 164 1.00 7.80 9.04
N GLY A 165 0.36 6.63 8.83
CA GLY A 165 -0.34 6.33 7.59
C GLY A 165 -1.49 7.29 7.31
N ARG A 166 -2.32 7.60 8.31
CA ARG A 166 -3.44 8.54 8.15
C ARG A 166 -2.97 9.96 7.81
N LYS A 167 -1.88 10.40 8.43
CA LYS A 167 -1.25 11.70 8.10
C LYS A 167 -0.70 11.72 6.69
N LEU A 168 -0.08 10.61 6.27
CA LEU A 168 0.45 10.46 4.92
C LEU A 168 -0.66 10.57 3.87
N ILE A 169 -1.76 9.82 4.05
CA ILE A 169 -2.88 9.81 3.10
C ILE A 169 -3.61 11.17 3.03
N ALA A 170 -3.65 11.91 4.13
CA ALA A 170 -4.24 13.26 4.12
C ALA A 170 -3.49 14.28 3.24
N ARG A 171 -2.29 13.92 2.72
CA ARG A 171 -1.48 14.76 1.81
C ARG A 171 -1.67 14.42 0.33
N VAL A 172 -2.41 13.38 0.04
CA VAL A 172 -2.64 12.82 -1.28
C VAL A 172 -4.07 13.08 -1.73
#